data_176fcf1bff49ac87115318739b43fbf8
#
_entry.id   176fcf1bff49ac87115318739b43fbf8
#
_cell.length_a   1.000
_cell.length_b   1.000
_cell.length_c   1.000
_cell.angle_alpha   90.00
_cell.angle_beta   90.00
_cell.angle_gamma   90.00
#
_symmetry.space_group_name_H-M   'P 1'
#
loop_
_entity.id
_entity.type
_entity.pdbx_description
1 polymer ?
#
loop_
_entity_poly.entity_id
_entity_poly.type
_entity_poly.pdbx_seq_one_letter_code
_entity_poly.pdbx_strand_id
1 'polypeptide(L)'
;WFDAMQLEEGLTLNHFNMVQNSDFSVTGTDGKPKAWTVGKNDASYVEVLPLDAPKDEFHAPDCLKHDNTQKIRLAGRYDRTVTYYQQFRHYGKIGDRFTVGGWCSSFAKKNDPDNYIYCRITVQFTSADPVTDKSYWATGGSAVFNAEEGNWQFASAGIVAPNNCTYIRVVLQMNRQMNFADFTGIYLYPEAFGTQYVYDKNGNRKTRKMLYGGQEKSEFDGADNLTKHTAA
;
A
#
# COMPACT_ATOMS: atom_id res chain seq x y z
N TRP A 1 3.89 -18.87 12.06
CA TRP A 1 4.70 -17.82 12.68
C TRP A 1 3.96 -16.51 12.45
N PHE A 2 3.68 -15.76 13.52
CA PHE A 2 3.15 -14.41 13.45
C PHE A 2 4.31 -13.47 13.76
N ASP A 3 4.59 -12.51 12.87
CA ASP A 3 5.60 -11.48 13.07
C ASP A 3 4.93 -10.12 12.92
N ALA A 4 5.34 -9.16 13.78
CA ALA A 4 4.87 -7.79 13.78
C ALA A 4 3.33 -7.63 13.85
N MET A 5 2.69 -8.29 14.82
CA MET A 5 1.29 -7.98 15.13
C MET A 5 1.22 -6.61 15.80
N GLN A 6 0.51 -5.68 15.18
CA GLN A 6 0.19 -4.38 15.75
C GLN A 6 -1.30 -4.38 16.08
N LEU A 7 -1.64 -4.10 17.32
CA LEU A 7 -2.99 -3.86 17.78
C LEU A 7 -3.11 -2.38 18.09
N GLU A 8 -3.95 -1.68 17.36
CA GLU A 8 -4.25 -0.27 17.61
C GLU A 8 -5.70 -0.11 18.02
N GLU A 9 -5.93 0.67 19.07
CA GLU A 9 -7.25 1.10 19.48
C GLU A 9 -7.36 2.60 19.20
N GLY A 10 -8.38 3.00 18.41
CA GLY A 10 -8.69 4.41 18.18
C GLY A 10 -8.87 4.83 16.73
N LEU A 11 -9.40 6.03 16.54
CA LEU A 11 -9.68 6.68 15.25
C LEU A 11 -8.43 7.33 14.61
N THR A 12 -7.25 7.14 15.16
CA THR A 12 -6.02 7.71 14.63
C THR A 12 -5.38 6.73 13.67
N LEU A 13 -5.14 7.21 12.46
CA LEU A 13 -4.32 6.52 11.45
C LEU A 13 -3.00 6.07 12.08
N ASN A 14 -2.63 4.82 11.80
CA ASN A 14 -1.33 4.30 12.15
C ASN A 14 -0.22 5.28 11.74
N HIS A 15 0.54 5.78 12.71
CA HIS A 15 1.63 6.73 12.47
C HIS A 15 2.73 6.22 11.53
N PHE A 16 2.71 4.93 11.23
CA PHE A 16 3.66 4.26 10.35
C PHE A 16 3.15 4.07 8.92
N ASN A 17 1.86 4.26 8.68
CA ASN A 17 1.34 4.25 7.33
C ASN A 17 1.87 5.47 6.58
N MET A 18 2.68 5.24 5.56
CA MET A 18 3.21 6.30 4.71
C MET A 18 2.13 6.96 3.83
N VAL A 19 1.04 6.24 3.58
CA VAL A 19 -0.13 6.75 2.85
C VAL A 19 -0.96 7.62 3.77
N GLN A 20 -1.15 8.87 3.37
CA GLN A 20 -2.02 9.82 4.06
C GLN A 20 -3.46 9.66 3.57
N ASN A 21 -4.42 9.90 4.48
CA ASN A 21 -5.84 9.85 4.14
C ASN A 21 -6.21 8.53 3.41
N SER A 22 -5.86 7.43 4.04
CA SER A 22 -5.93 6.07 3.48
C SER A 22 -7.35 5.57 3.23
N ASP A 23 -8.33 6.13 3.93
CA ASP A 23 -9.77 5.87 3.82
C ASP A 23 -10.53 6.98 3.07
N PHE A 24 -9.80 7.97 2.52
CA PHE A 24 -10.31 9.10 1.75
C PHE A 24 -11.27 10.04 2.49
N SER A 25 -11.39 9.93 3.81
CA SER A 25 -12.35 10.67 4.63
C SER A 25 -12.08 12.17 4.72
N VAL A 26 -10.82 12.59 4.58
CA VAL A 26 -10.42 13.99 4.65
C VAL A 26 -10.47 14.62 3.26
N THR A 27 -11.44 15.51 3.04
CA THR A 27 -11.62 16.21 1.76
C THR A 27 -10.99 17.60 1.76
N GLY A 28 -10.55 18.03 0.59
CA GLY A 28 -10.13 19.41 0.32
C GLY A 28 -11.32 20.35 0.07
N THR A 29 -11.02 21.61 -0.16
CA THR A 29 -12.03 22.62 -0.54
C THR A 29 -12.66 22.36 -1.90
N ASP A 30 -12.03 21.54 -2.73
CA ASP A 30 -12.52 21.11 -4.05
C ASP A 30 -13.38 19.82 -3.98
N GLY A 31 -13.68 19.34 -2.76
CA GLY A 31 -14.46 18.12 -2.53
C GLY A 31 -13.72 16.82 -2.81
N LYS A 32 -12.43 16.89 -3.13
CA LYS A 32 -11.60 15.69 -3.40
C LYS A 32 -10.80 15.28 -2.17
N PRO A 33 -10.49 13.98 -2.01
CA PRO A 33 -9.62 13.52 -0.94
C PRO A 33 -8.27 14.21 -0.94
N LYS A 34 -7.89 14.79 0.19
CA LYS A 34 -6.57 15.42 0.36
C LYS A 34 -5.45 14.40 0.11
N ALA A 35 -4.33 14.89 -0.41
CA ALA A 35 -3.12 14.14 -0.73
C ALA A 35 -3.25 13.18 -1.92
N TRP A 36 -4.42 13.01 -2.51
CA TRP A 36 -4.65 12.13 -3.64
C TRP A 36 -4.86 12.91 -4.94
N THR A 37 -4.43 12.32 -6.04
CA THR A 37 -4.45 12.94 -7.37
C THR A 37 -5.04 11.99 -8.41
N VAL A 38 -5.90 12.52 -9.26
CA VAL A 38 -6.46 11.80 -10.40
C VAL A 38 -5.41 11.65 -11.49
N GLY A 39 -5.36 10.49 -12.14
CA GLY A 39 -4.54 10.26 -13.31
C GLY A 39 -4.87 11.22 -14.47
N LYS A 40 -3.92 11.40 -15.37
CA LYS A 40 -4.11 12.30 -16.53
C LYS A 40 -5.32 11.86 -17.36
N ASN A 41 -6.30 12.77 -17.54
CA ASN A 41 -7.56 12.55 -18.26
C ASN A 41 -8.50 11.50 -17.63
N ASP A 42 -8.37 11.20 -16.33
CA ASP A 42 -9.21 10.24 -15.61
C ASP A 42 -10.27 10.91 -14.71
N ALA A 43 -10.36 12.24 -14.69
CA ALA A 43 -11.20 12.98 -13.74
C ALA A 43 -12.70 12.57 -13.76
N SER A 44 -13.24 12.26 -14.92
CA SER A 44 -14.64 11.81 -15.06
C SER A 44 -14.86 10.33 -14.73
N TYR A 45 -13.81 9.61 -14.38
CA TYR A 45 -13.82 8.18 -14.06
C TYR A 45 -13.45 7.89 -12.61
N VAL A 46 -13.35 8.93 -11.77
CA VAL A 46 -12.98 8.81 -10.36
C VAL A 46 -14.03 9.52 -9.51
N GLU A 47 -14.63 8.77 -8.60
CA GLU A 47 -15.66 9.27 -7.68
C GLU A 47 -15.28 8.95 -6.23
N VAL A 48 -15.65 9.85 -5.31
CA VAL A 48 -15.60 9.63 -3.86
C VAL A 48 -17.00 9.26 -3.40
N LEU A 49 -17.14 8.12 -2.75
CA LEU A 49 -18.42 7.61 -2.30
C LEU A 49 -18.38 7.20 -0.83
N PRO A 50 -19.51 7.23 -0.10
CA PRO A 50 -19.60 6.55 1.18
C PRO A 50 -19.24 5.07 1.02
N LEU A 51 -18.56 4.51 2.02
CA LEU A 51 -18.07 3.12 1.96
C LEU A 51 -19.21 2.12 1.71
N ASP A 52 -20.36 2.33 2.34
CA ASP A 52 -21.53 1.46 2.25
C ASP A 52 -22.73 2.26 1.73
N ALA A 53 -22.66 2.67 0.47
CA ALA A 53 -23.76 3.40 -0.14
C ALA A 53 -24.99 2.49 -0.32
N PRO A 54 -26.23 2.98 -0.09
CA PRO A 54 -27.45 2.16 -0.12
C PRO A 54 -27.73 1.42 -1.44
N LYS A 55 -27.07 1.84 -2.52
CA LYS A 55 -27.23 1.26 -3.86
C LYS A 55 -26.04 0.38 -4.27
N ASP A 56 -25.12 0.12 -3.35
CA ASP A 56 -24.00 -0.74 -3.65
C ASP A 56 -24.46 -2.19 -3.79
N GLU A 57 -23.99 -2.83 -4.84
CA GLU A 57 -24.22 -4.25 -5.10
C GLU A 57 -23.45 -5.13 -4.10
N PHE A 58 -22.26 -4.66 -3.68
CA PHE A 58 -21.39 -5.37 -2.76
C PHE A 58 -21.14 -4.51 -1.50
N HIS A 59 -21.79 -4.90 -0.41
CA HIS A 59 -21.65 -4.20 0.87
C HIS A 59 -20.29 -4.47 1.52
N ALA A 60 -19.72 -3.44 2.12
CA ALA A 60 -18.49 -3.55 2.88
C ALA A 60 -18.70 -4.43 4.13
N PRO A 61 -17.76 -5.36 4.43
CA PRO A 61 -17.82 -6.15 5.66
C PRO A 61 -17.66 -5.25 6.90
N ASP A 62 -18.21 -5.67 8.03
CA ASP A 62 -18.24 -4.85 9.25
C ASP A 62 -16.85 -4.49 9.77
N CYS A 63 -15.86 -5.40 9.62
CA CYS A 63 -14.48 -5.11 9.98
C CYS A 63 -13.87 -3.95 9.18
N LEU A 64 -14.32 -3.73 7.95
CA LEU A 64 -13.87 -2.63 7.12
C LEU A 64 -14.55 -1.31 7.50
N LYS A 65 -15.80 -1.35 7.92
CA LYS A 65 -16.59 -0.17 8.29
C LYS A 65 -16.12 0.52 9.58
N HIS A 66 -15.41 -0.22 10.43
CA HIS A 66 -14.89 0.31 11.69
C HIS A 66 -13.92 1.47 11.47
N ASP A 67 -12.99 1.33 10.52
CA ASP A 67 -11.88 2.25 10.31
C ASP A 67 -11.99 3.06 9.01
N ASN A 68 -13.00 2.78 8.18
CA ASN A 68 -13.14 3.40 6.88
C ASN A 68 -14.56 3.90 6.67
N THR A 69 -14.69 5.15 6.26
CA THR A 69 -15.98 5.82 6.03
C THR A 69 -16.27 6.09 4.57
N GLN A 70 -15.23 6.14 3.73
CA GLN A 70 -15.32 6.44 2.31
C GLN A 70 -14.53 5.45 1.47
N LYS A 71 -14.82 5.45 0.19
CA LYS A 71 -14.12 4.69 -0.85
C LYS A 71 -13.90 5.54 -2.09
N ILE A 72 -12.89 5.19 -2.87
CA ILE A 72 -12.69 5.70 -4.22
C ILE A 72 -13.20 4.68 -5.20
N ARG A 73 -14.11 5.11 -6.06
CA ARG A 73 -14.57 4.34 -7.22
C ARG A 73 -13.81 4.76 -8.46
N LEU A 74 -13.19 3.79 -9.11
CA LEU A 74 -12.65 3.95 -10.46
C LEU A 74 -13.64 3.33 -11.43
N ALA A 75 -14.24 4.16 -12.30
CA ALA A 75 -15.09 3.68 -13.39
C ALA A 75 -14.22 3.18 -14.55
N GLY A 76 -14.55 2.02 -15.08
CA GLY A 76 -13.74 1.36 -16.08
C GLY A 76 -13.73 2.02 -17.44
N ARG A 77 -12.61 1.84 -18.13
CA ARG A 77 -12.43 2.19 -19.55
C ARG A 77 -11.80 1.02 -20.28
N TYR A 78 -12.41 0.60 -21.37
CA TYR A 78 -11.92 -0.52 -22.20
C TYR A 78 -10.60 -0.19 -22.93
N ASP A 79 -10.35 1.08 -23.22
CA ASP A 79 -9.24 1.56 -24.05
C ASP A 79 -7.94 1.81 -23.26
N ARG A 80 -8.03 1.95 -21.94
CA ARG A 80 -6.86 2.27 -21.09
C ARG A 80 -7.04 1.95 -19.60
N THR A 81 -5.97 2.15 -18.84
CA THR A 81 -5.99 2.10 -17.38
C THR A 81 -6.50 3.42 -16.82
N VAL A 82 -7.45 3.35 -15.89
CA VAL A 82 -7.85 4.45 -15.02
C VAL A 82 -7.01 4.40 -13.75
N THR A 83 -6.53 5.56 -13.29
CA THR A 83 -5.61 5.66 -12.17
C THR A 83 -5.98 6.76 -11.19
N TYR A 84 -5.75 6.47 -9.91
CA TYR A 84 -5.80 7.44 -8.81
C TYR A 84 -4.60 7.20 -7.92
N TYR A 85 -3.86 8.24 -7.54
CA TYR A 85 -2.58 8.03 -6.88
C TYR A 85 -2.28 9.07 -5.82
N GLN A 86 -1.43 8.69 -4.88
CA GLN A 86 -0.74 9.57 -3.97
C GLN A 86 0.76 9.49 -4.23
N GLN A 87 1.44 10.65 -4.23
CA GLN A 87 2.89 10.72 -4.31
C GLN A 87 3.45 11.59 -3.19
N PHE A 88 4.57 11.19 -2.64
CA PHE A 88 5.22 11.90 -1.54
C PHE A 88 6.74 11.73 -1.60
N ARG A 89 7.43 12.66 -0.94
CA ARG A 89 8.89 12.62 -0.86
C ARG A 89 9.34 11.53 0.11
N HIS A 90 10.25 10.71 -0.34
CA HIS A 90 10.89 9.68 0.47
C HIS A 90 12.29 9.40 -0.08
N TYR A 91 13.30 9.55 0.77
CA TYR A 91 14.69 9.28 0.41
C TYR A 91 15.02 7.82 0.72
N GLY A 92 14.96 6.98 -0.30
CA GLY A 92 15.18 5.54 -0.21
C GLY A 92 16.33 5.08 -1.08
N LYS A 93 16.80 3.86 -0.79
CA LYS A 93 17.86 3.18 -1.52
C LYS A 93 17.31 1.99 -2.31
N ILE A 94 18.03 1.63 -3.37
CA ILE A 94 17.78 0.35 -4.06
C ILE A 94 17.80 -0.80 -3.03
N GLY A 95 16.81 -1.68 -3.11
CA GLY A 95 16.67 -2.81 -2.19
C GLY A 95 15.87 -2.50 -0.91
N ASP A 96 15.51 -1.25 -0.63
CA ASP A 96 14.59 -0.94 0.48
C ASP A 96 13.27 -1.67 0.27
N ARG A 97 12.74 -2.21 1.37
CA ARG A 97 11.57 -3.10 1.35
C ARG A 97 10.39 -2.43 2.01
N PHE A 98 9.22 -2.67 1.44
CA PHE A 98 7.94 -2.14 1.92
C PHE A 98 6.87 -3.22 1.81
N THR A 99 5.78 -3.04 2.56
CA THR A 99 4.54 -3.80 2.38
C THR A 99 3.44 -2.83 1.99
N VAL A 100 2.80 -3.08 0.84
CA VAL A 100 1.63 -2.34 0.37
C VAL A 100 0.39 -3.21 0.43
N GLY A 101 -0.75 -2.62 0.70
CA GLY A 101 -2.02 -3.32 0.62
C GLY A 101 -3.21 -2.40 0.82
N GLY A 102 -4.37 -3.03 0.89
CA GLY A 102 -5.65 -2.36 1.08
C GLY A 102 -6.81 -3.25 0.70
N TRP A 103 -7.98 -2.66 0.64
CA TRP A 103 -9.23 -3.33 0.28
C TRP A 103 -9.70 -2.88 -1.10
N CYS A 104 -10.22 -3.81 -1.87
CA CYS A 104 -10.85 -3.55 -3.16
C CYS A 104 -12.08 -4.42 -3.35
N SER A 105 -13.14 -3.83 -3.91
CA SER A 105 -14.28 -4.53 -4.50
C SER A 105 -14.29 -4.21 -5.99
N SER A 106 -14.19 -5.19 -6.85
CA SER A 106 -14.15 -5.00 -8.29
C SER A 106 -15.08 -5.97 -8.99
N PHE A 107 -16.00 -5.43 -9.73
CA PHE A 107 -16.88 -6.19 -10.60
C PHE A 107 -16.55 -5.90 -12.05
N ALA A 108 -15.39 -6.38 -12.45
CA ALA A 108 -14.91 -6.14 -13.80
C ALA A 108 -15.69 -6.94 -14.83
N LYS A 109 -15.92 -6.31 -15.97
CA LYS A 109 -16.41 -7.01 -17.17
C LYS A 109 -15.44 -6.74 -18.30
N LYS A 110 -14.93 -7.80 -18.91
CA LYS A 110 -14.12 -7.70 -20.12
C LYS A 110 -14.98 -7.20 -21.28
N ASN A 111 -14.47 -6.21 -22.00
CA ASN A 111 -15.06 -5.81 -23.28
C ASN A 111 -14.61 -6.72 -24.42
N ASP A 112 -13.42 -7.30 -24.28
CA ASP A 112 -12.78 -8.22 -25.22
C ASP A 112 -12.21 -9.38 -24.41
N PRO A 113 -12.50 -10.66 -24.77
CA PRO A 113 -11.97 -11.83 -24.05
C PRO A 113 -10.44 -11.87 -23.96
N ASP A 114 -9.75 -11.32 -24.95
CA ASP A 114 -8.29 -11.30 -25.01
C ASP A 114 -7.66 -10.16 -24.19
N ASN A 115 -8.46 -9.23 -23.66
CA ASN A 115 -7.95 -8.17 -22.82
C ASN A 115 -7.48 -8.70 -21.47
N TYR A 116 -6.24 -8.36 -21.14
CA TYR A 116 -5.71 -8.55 -19.80
C TYR A 116 -6.27 -7.46 -18.88
N ILE A 117 -7.18 -7.87 -17.98
CA ILE A 117 -7.78 -6.99 -17.00
C ILE A 117 -7.10 -7.18 -15.63
N TYR A 118 -6.97 -6.10 -14.86
CA TYR A 118 -6.53 -6.16 -13.48
C TYR A 118 -7.05 -4.99 -12.65
N CYS A 119 -7.22 -5.25 -11.35
CA CYS A 119 -7.31 -4.24 -10.30
C CYS A 119 -6.14 -4.44 -9.36
N ARG A 120 -5.43 -3.36 -9.01
CA ARG A 120 -4.25 -3.47 -8.15
C ARG A 120 -3.86 -2.15 -7.50
N ILE A 121 -3.08 -2.26 -6.43
CA ILE A 121 -2.36 -1.16 -5.81
C ILE A 121 -0.88 -1.32 -6.16
N THR A 122 -0.32 -0.40 -6.92
CA THR A 122 1.07 -0.46 -7.40
C THR A 122 1.93 0.56 -6.68
N VAL A 123 3.15 0.20 -6.31
CA VAL A 123 4.14 1.12 -5.76
C VAL A 123 5.21 1.40 -6.81
N GLN A 124 5.47 2.68 -7.03
CA GLN A 124 6.43 3.17 -7.99
C GLN A 124 7.43 4.12 -7.34
N PHE A 125 8.63 4.14 -7.85
CA PHE A 125 9.78 4.87 -7.33
C PHE A 125 10.43 5.73 -8.40
N THR A 126 10.87 6.95 -8.03
CA THR A 126 11.68 7.80 -8.92
C THR A 126 12.69 8.62 -8.12
N SER A 127 13.85 8.87 -8.74
CA SER A 127 14.87 9.78 -8.23
C SER A 127 14.69 11.22 -8.71
N ALA A 128 13.88 11.43 -9.75
CA ALA A 128 13.62 12.75 -10.33
C ALA A 128 12.49 13.47 -9.59
N ASP A 129 12.47 14.78 -9.65
CA ASP A 129 11.35 15.58 -9.12
C ASP A 129 10.15 15.49 -10.09
N PRO A 130 9.02 14.89 -9.67
CA PRO A 130 7.88 14.69 -10.55
C PRO A 130 7.14 15.96 -10.93
N VAL A 131 7.48 17.11 -10.33
CA VAL A 131 6.91 18.42 -10.67
C VAL A 131 7.67 19.06 -11.82
N THR A 132 9.01 18.98 -11.80
CA THR A 132 9.89 19.64 -12.78
C THR A 132 10.34 18.72 -13.90
N ASP A 133 10.31 17.40 -13.69
CA ASP A 133 10.76 16.40 -14.65
C ASP A 133 9.64 15.38 -14.91
N LYS A 134 9.35 15.12 -16.20
CA LYS A 134 8.44 14.05 -16.64
C LYS A 134 9.10 12.68 -16.45
N SER A 135 9.41 12.41 -15.22
CA SER A 135 10.30 11.35 -14.81
C SER A 135 9.75 9.96 -15.05
N TYR A 136 10.64 9.06 -15.34
CA TYR A 136 10.40 7.64 -15.36
C TYR A 136 10.12 7.12 -13.94
N TRP A 137 9.00 6.45 -13.79
CA TRP A 137 8.61 5.78 -12.56
C TRP A 137 8.89 4.29 -12.68
N ALA A 138 9.83 3.78 -11.90
CA ALA A 138 10.12 2.36 -11.82
C ALA A 138 9.14 1.66 -10.89
N THR A 139 8.58 0.54 -11.31
CA THR A 139 7.63 -0.25 -10.50
C THR A 139 8.39 -1.19 -9.57
N GLY A 140 8.12 -1.11 -8.27
CA GLY A 140 8.67 -2.02 -7.25
C GLY A 140 7.81 -3.27 -7.03
N GLY A 141 6.51 -3.20 -7.31
CA GLY A 141 5.57 -4.30 -7.16
C GLY A 141 4.13 -3.84 -7.00
N SER A 142 3.22 -4.81 -6.82
CA SER A 142 1.78 -4.53 -6.68
C SER A 142 1.07 -5.56 -5.80
N ALA A 143 0.11 -5.10 -4.99
CA ALA A 143 -0.95 -5.93 -4.44
C ALA A 143 -2.06 -6.07 -5.49
N VAL A 144 -2.38 -7.29 -5.90
CA VAL A 144 -3.29 -7.60 -7.01
C VAL A 144 -4.56 -8.22 -6.45
N PHE A 145 -5.70 -7.78 -6.98
CA PHE A 145 -7.03 -8.30 -6.64
C PHE A 145 -7.60 -9.11 -7.80
N ASN A 146 -8.49 -10.05 -7.47
CA ASN A 146 -9.31 -10.70 -8.50
C ASN A 146 -10.32 -9.67 -9.03
N ALA A 147 -10.12 -9.23 -10.26
CA ALA A 147 -10.91 -8.14 -10.84
C ALA A 147 -12.39 -8.54 -11.10
N GLU A 148 -12.71 -9.82 -11.15
CA GLU A 148 -14.03 -10.36 -11.48
C GLU A 148 -14.84 -10.85 -10.26
N GLU A 149 -14.25 -10.78 -9.05
CA GLU A 149 -14.85 -11.32 -7.82
C GLU A 149 -16.11 -10.59 -7.36
N GLY A 150 -16.15 -9.29 -7.47
CA GLY A 150 -17.24 -8.44 -6.99
C GLY A 150 -17.15 -8.11 -5.49
N ASN A 151 -17.01 -9.09 -4.63
CA ASN A 151 -16.92 -8.91 -3.18
C ASN A 151 -15.67 -8.14 -2.76
N TRP A 152 -15.74 -7.56 -1.56
CA TRP A 152 -14.58 -6.91 -0.96
C TRP A 152 -13.47 -7.92 -0.64
N GLN A 153 -12.30 -7.64 -1.14
CA GLN A 153 -11.09 -8.44 -1.00
C GLN A 153 -10.02 -7.61 -0.31
N PHE A 154 -9.27 -8.24 0.57
CA PHE A 154 -8.03 -7.69 1.10
C PHE A 154 -6.85 -8.32 0.34
N ALA A 155 -5.92 -7.49 -0.10
CA ALA A 155 -4.67 -7.96 -0.68
C ALA A 155 -3.49 -7.15 -0.15
N SER A 156 -2.35 -7.83 0.00
CA SER A 156 -1.07 -7.21 0.35
C SER A 156 0.07 -7.84 -0.44
N ALA A 157 1.15 -7.09 -0.59
CA ALA A 157 2.36 -7.55 -1.27
C ALA A 157 3.61 -6.89 -0.70
N GLY A 158 4.70 -7.68 -0.65
CA GLY A 158 6.04 -7.16 -0.41
C GLY A 158 6.55 -6.41 -1.64
N ILE A 159 7.13 -5.24 -1.42
CA ILE A 159 7.63 -4.34 -2.46
C ILE A 159 9.12 -4.14 -2.24
N VAL A 160 9.91 -4.16 -3.31
CA VAL A 160 11.33 -3.84 -3.25
C VAL A 160 11.61 -2.63 -4.13
N ALA A 161 12.28 -1.62 -3.58
CA ALA A 161 12.69 -0.44 -4.36
C ALA A 161 13.70 -0.84 -5.45
N PRO A 162 13.36 -0.67 -6.73
CA PRO A 162 14.21 -1.11 -7.84
C PRO A 162 15.40 -0.17 -8.10
N ASN A 163 15.37 1.02 -7.51
CA ASN A 163 16.39 2.06 -7.64
C ASN A 163 16.39 2.97 -6.40
N ASN A 164 17.44 3.78 -6.25
CA ASN A 164 17.43 4.88 -5.29
C ASN A 164 16.29 5.85 -5.65
N CYS A 165 15.59 6.35 -4.66
CA CYS A 165 14.46 7.24 -4.90
C CYS A 165 14.47 8.48 -4.01
N THR A 166 13.83 9.53 -4.49
CA THR A 166 13.47 10.73 -3.74
C THR A 166 11.96 10.88 -3.61
N TYR A 167 11.19 10.11 -4.37
CA TYR A 167 9.73 10.05 -4.32
C TYR A 167 9.21 8.62 -4.47
N ILE A 168 8.14 8.36 -3.75
CA ILE A 168 7.30 7.16 -3.89
C ILE A 168 5.93 7.59 -4.40
N ARG A 169 5.32 6.75 -5.22
CA ARG A 169 3.93 6.87 -5.65
C ARG A 169 3.19 5.58 -5.38
N VAL A 170 2.06 5.68 -4.70
CA VAL A 170 1.09 4.58 -4.53
C VAL A 170 -0.05 4.83 -5.51
N VAL A 171 -0.32 3.86 -6.39
CA VAL A 171 -1.25 4.01 -7.52
C VAL A 171 -2.33 2.94 -7.43
N LEU A 172 -3.58 3.37 -7.33
CA LEU A 172 -4.75 2.53 -7.55
C LEU A 172 -4.99 2.42 -9.05
N GLN A 173 -5.15 1.24 -9.57
CA GLN A 173 -5.27 0.98 -11.00
C GLN A 173 -6.41 0.03 -11.32
N MET A 174 -7.19 0.40 -12.33
CA MET A 174 -8.19 -0.43 -12.99
C MET A 174 -7.91 -0.45 -14.49
N ASN A 175 -7.60 -1.61 -15.06
CA ASN A 175 -7.09 -1.72 -16.43
C ASN A 175 -8.09 -2.33 -17.39
N ARG A 176 -8.38 -1.60 -18.48
CA ARG A 176 -9.06 -2.06 -19.71
C ARG A 176 -10.31 -2.90 -19.48
N GLN A 177 -11.19 -2.48 -18.61
CA GLN A 177 -12.39 -3.20 -18.24
C GLN A 177 -13.61 -2.26 -18.17
N MET A 178 -14.79 -2.84 -18.20
CA MET A 178 -16.06 -2.15 -17.97
C MET A 178 -16.41 -2.22 -16.47
N ASN A 179 -17.48 -1.52 -16.07
CA ASN A 179 -17.95 -1.38 -14.70
C ASN A 179 -17.01 -0.56 -13.80
N PHE A 180 -16.73 -1.02 -12.58
CA PHE A 180 -16.00 -0.21 -11.60
C PHE A 180 -15.12 -1.07 -10.67
N ALA A 181 -14.22 -0.39 -9.99
CA ALA A 181 -13.50 -0.91 -8.83
C ALA A 181 -13.52 0.12 -7.71
N ASP A 182 -13.88 -0.31 -6.52
CA ASP A 182 -13.90 0.47 -5.28
C ASP A 182 -12.67 0.14 -4.43
N PHE A 183 -12.00 1.16 -3.90
CA PHE A 183 -10.81 1.00 -3.07
C PHE A 183 -10.95 1.77 -1.76
N THR A 184 -10.45 1.21 -0.66
CA THR A 184 -10.32 1.88 0.65
C THR A 184 -9.26 1.24 1.53
N GLY A 185 -8.91 1.89 2.65
CA GLY A 185 -7.98 1.36 3.64
C GLY A 185 -6.58 1.09 3.08
N ILE A 186 -6.07 2.01 2.28
CA ILE A 186 -4.78 1.86 1.58
C ILE A 186 -3.63 2.08 2.55
N TYR A 187 -2.63 1.21 2.53
CA TYR A 187 -1.43 1.38 3.34
C TYR A 187 -0.15 1.07 2.57
N LEU A 188 0.92 1.70 3.02
CA LEU A 188 2.30 1.39 2.65
C LEU A 188 3.15 1.50 3.91
N TYR A 189 3.75 0.40 4.32
CA TYR A 189 4.67 0.33 5.46
C TYR A 189 6.09 0.04 5.00
N PRO A 190 7.12 0.74 5.51
CA PRO A 190 8.49 0.32 5.32
C PRO A 190 8.76 -0.93 6.17
N GLU A 191 9.42 -1.96 5.60
CA GLU A 191 9.82 -3.15 6.38
C GLU A 191 10.91 -2.85 7.42
N ALA A 192 11.65 -1.74 7.26
CA ALA A 192 12.57 -1.24 8.27
C ALA A 192 11.86 -0.62 9.49
N PHE A 193 10.58 -0.92 9.66
CA PHE A 193 9.72 -0.49 10.71
C PHE A 193 10.01 -1.28 12.01
N GLY A 194 10.38 -0.53 13.05
CA GLY A 194 10.64 -1.11 14.35
C GLY A 194 12.01 -1.79 14.51
N THR A 195 12.20 -2.39 15.65
CA THR A 195 13.38 -3.18 15.98
C THR A 195 13.13 -4.64 15.64
N GLN A 196 13.96 -5.22 14.79
CA GLN A 196 13.91 -6.65 14.47
C GLN A 196 14.82 -7.43 15.41
N TYR A 197 14.35 -8.55 15.89
CA TYR A 197 15.11 -9.47 16.73
C TYR A 197 15.25 -10.82 16.04
N VAL A 198 16.46 -11.40 16.10
CA VAL A 198 16.71 -12.76 15.65
C VAL A 198 17.16 -13.57 16.87
N TYR A 199 16.54 -14.71 17.07
CA TYR A 199 16.83 -15.63 18.15
C TYR A 199 17.44 -16.93 17.63
N ASP A 200 18.24 -17.60 18.43
CA ASP A 200 18.66 -18.97 18.14
C ASP A 200 17.58 -19.99 18.60
N LYS A 201 17.87 -21.27 18.39
CA LYS A 201 16.95 -22.37 18.77
C LYS A 201 16.71 -22.50 20.27
N ASN A 202 17.59 -21.92 21.10
CA ASN A 202 17.49 -21.93 22.56
C ASN A 202 16.77 -20.67 23.10
N GLY A 203 16.38 -19.73 22.20
CA GLY A 203 15.71 -18.50 22.57
C GLY A 203 16.66 -17.35 22.91
N ASN A 204 17.97 -17.48 22.71
CA ASN A 204 18.92 -16.40 22.93
C ASN A 204 18.87 -15.39 21.78
N ARG A 205 18.81 -14.10 22.11
CA ARG A 205 18.77 -13.01 21.13
C ARG A 205 20.12 -12.82 20.44
N LYS A 206 20.27 -13.37 19.25
CA LYS A 206 21.49 -13.27 18.44
C LYS A 206 21.69 -11.91 17.78
N THR A 207 20.59 -11.27 17.37
CA THR A 207 20.68 -10.01 16.63
C THR A 207 19.55 -9.08 17.05
N ARG A 208 19.86 -7.80 17.17
CA ARG A 208 18.90 -6.70 17.20
C ARG A 208 19.23 -5.72 16.07
N LYS A 209 18.34 -5.56 15.12
CA LYS A 209 18.46 -4.55 14.06
C LYS A 209 17.59 -3.37 14.40
N MET A 210 18.18 -2.19 14.42
CA MET A 210 17.48 -0.94 14.73
C MET A 210 16.92 -0.28 13.47
N LEU A 211 15.90 0.52 13.65
CA LEU A 211 15.14 1.20 12.57
C LEU A 211 16.03 1.99 11.61
N TYR A 212 17.14 2.54 12.05
CA TYR A 212 18.02 3.41 11.27
C TYR A 212 19.36 2.76 10.90
N GLY A 213 19.40 1.44 10.84
CA GLY A 213 20.53 0.70 10.29
C GLY A 213 21.59 0.25 11.30
N GLY A 214 21.43 0.53 12.58
CA GLY A 214 22.28 -0.05 13.62
C GLY A 214 21.96 -1.54 13.82
N GLN A 215 23.00 -2.34 14.07
CA GLN A 215 22.84 -3.76 14.36
C GLN A 215 23.70 -4.18 15.54
N GLU A 216 23.07 -4.67 16.60
CA GLU A 216 23.74 -5.36 17.69
C GLU A 216 23.80 -6.86 17.39
N LYS A 217 24.92 -7.48 17.74
CA LYS A 217 25.09 -8.94 17.65
C LYS A 217 25.53 -9.51 18.98
N SER A 218 24.99 -10.67 19.34
CA SER A 218 25.36 -11.43 20.52
C SER A 218 25.73 -12.86 20.13
N GLU A 219 26.78 -13.38 20.72
CA GLU A 219 27.21 -14.76 20.56
C GLU A 219 27.11 -15.45 21.91
N PHE A 220 26.68 -16.70 21.95
CA PHE A 220 26.46 -17.50 23.13
C PHE A 220 27.23 -18.82 23.00
N ASP A 221 27.71 -19.35 24.14
CA ASP A 221 28.30 -20.69 24.20
C ASP A 221 27.22 -21.80 24.25
N GLY A 222 27.66 -23.04 24.31
CA GLY A 222 26.76 -24.19 24.37
C GLY A 222 25.94 -24.31 25.66
N ALA A 223 26.23 -23.49 26.67
CA ALA A 223 25.53 -23.39 27.96
C ALA A 223 24.71 -22.09 28.08
N ASP A 224 24.45 -21.43 26.93
CA ASP A 224 23.68 -20.18 26.82
C ASP A 224 24.29 -18.95 27.53
N ASN A 225 25.58 -18.98 27.85
CA ASN A 225 26.27 -17.82 28.38
C ASN A 225 26.67 -16.87 27.26
N LEU A 226 26.45 -15.58 27.44
CA LEU A 226 26.89 -14.55 26.51
C LEU A 226 28.41 -14.48 26.44
N THR A 227 29.00 -14.80 25.30
CA THR A 227 30.45 -14.80 25.09
C THR A 227 30.96 -13.55 24.39
N LYS A 228 30.10 -12.91 23.61
CA LYS A 228 30.44 -11.69 22.88
C LYS A 228 29.21 -10.82 22.62
N HIS A 229 29.39 -9.53 22.77
CA HIS A 229 28.40 -8.54 22.36
C HIS A 229 29.06 -7.45 21.54
N THR A 230 28.48 -7.16 20.38
CA THR A 230 28.92 -6.07 19.50
C THR A 230 27.78 -5.07 19.40
N ALA A 231 27.99 -3.86 19.89
CA ALA A 231 27.07 -2.74 19.73
C ALA A 231 27.16 -2.18 18.29
N ALA A 232 26.05 -1.54 17.86
CA ALA A 232 25.94 -0.89 16.55
C ALA A 232 26.67 0.44 16.52
#